data_d8489f0b55a656a295c8cc9c1ec56f43
#
_entry.id   d8489f0b55a656a295c8cc9c1ec56f43
#
_cell.length_a   1.000
_cell.length_b   1.000
_cell.length_c   1.000
_cell.angle_alpha   90.00
_cell.angle_beta   90.00
_cell.angle_gamma   90.00
#
_symmetry.space_group_name_H-M   'P 1'
#
loop_
_entity.id
_entity.type
_entity.pdbx_description
1 polymer ?
#
loop_
_entity_poly.entity_id
_entity_poly.type
_entity_poly.pdbx_seq_one_letter_code
_entity_poly.pdbx_strand_id
1 'polypeptide(L)'
;MGFLAAPLALYALFVIWPFIQSIYYSFTDWTGLSPEFGMIGFGNYSRMLDDEIFWKSLQHSLTFAVVLPLVTVGLALFFAFMLNVGGRRRKGAAIAGVRGSSFYKIVYFFPQVLSIAIVALLFQFAYNPNSGAINSVLKGVGLDSVQPDWLGDPDLALICVMVVLVWSTVGFFVVLFSAGMASIPRDFYEAALLDGANRFTTFFRITLPLLWDTVQSGWIYMGILALGAESFAVVQIMTVGPSGGGPDYSTIVLPLYVYQKAFRDGQAAYATTIGVALLLVTLAFAAVVMKLGRRERLEF
;
A
#
# COMPACT_ATOMS: atom_id res chain seq x y z
N MET A 1 -2.22 28.62 22.35
CA MET A 1 -0.96 27.83 22.34
C MET A 1 -1.00 26.66 23.33
N GLY A 2 -1.55 26.76 24.54
CA GLY A 2 -1.57 25.68 25.53
C GLY A 2 -2.36 24.42 25.15
N PHE A 3 -3.38 24.54 24.30
CA PHE A 3 -4.19 23.38 23.87
C PHE A 3 -3.42 22.35 23.04
N LEU A 4 -2.41 22.77 22.28
CA LEU A 4 -1.57 21.85 21.47
C LEU A 4 -0.42 21.21 22.27
N ALA A 5 -0.12 21.71 23.47
CA ALA A 5 1.02 21.23 24.26
C ALA A 5 0.86 19.75 24.67
N ALA A 6 -0.34 19.35 25.12
CA ALA A 6 -0.59 17.97 25.55
C ALA A 6 -0.50 16.95 24.37
N PRO A 7 -1.17 17.15 23.22
CA PRO A 7 -1.00 16.26 22.07
C PRO A 7 0.45 16.21 21.56
N LEU A 8 1.15 17.34 21.51
CA LEU A 8 2.56 17.37 21.07
C LEU A 8 3.48 16.65 22.05
N ALA A 9 3.25 16.78 23.37
CA ALA A 9 4.03 16.06 24.38
C ALA A 9 3.82 14.53 24.26
N LEU A 10 2.57 14.08 24.06
CA LEU A 10 2.27 12.67 23.83
C LEU A 10 2.93 12.15 22.53
N TYR A 11 2.86 12.93 21.46
CA TYR A 11 3.52 12.57 20.20
C TYR A 11 5.03 12.49 20.35
N ALA A 12 5.65 13.46 21.04
CA ALA A 12 7.08 13.44 21.30
C ALA A 12 7.50 12.22 22.14
N LEU A 13 6.71 11.87 23.17
CA LEU A 13 7.01 10.76 24.08
C LEU A 13 6.80 9.38 23.40
N PHE A 14 5.70 9.19 22.69
CA PHE A 14 5.31 7.87 22.18
C PHE A 14 5.73 7.62 20.73
N VAL A 15 6.08 8.64 19.98
CA VAL A 15 6.51 8.51 18.59
C VAL A 15 7.96 8.94 18.43
N ILE A 16 8.29 10.20 18.70
CA ILE A 16 9.65 10.72 18.42
C ILE A 16 10.70 10.02 19.29
N TRP A 17 10.43 9.86 20.58
CA TRP A 17 11.37 9.25 21.51
C TRP A 17 11.77 7.80 21.14
N PRO A 18 10.84 6.88 20.82
CA PRO A 18 11.19 5.53 20.34
C PRO A 18 11.99 5.53 19.03
N PHE A 19 11.73 6.48 18.12
CA PHE A 19 12.56 6.63 16.91
C PHE A 19 13.99 7.03 17.23
N ILE A 20 14.19 7.99 18.15
CA ILE A 20 15.52 8.39 18.61
C ILE A 20 16.23 7.20 19.26
N GLN A 21 15.54 6.42 20.10
CA GLN A 21 16.09 5.22 20.70
C GLN A 21 16.48 4.17 19.65
N SER A 22 15.64 3.95 18.63
CA SER A 22 15.95 3.03 17.52
C SER A 22 17.22 3.45 16.77
N ILE A 23 17.38 4.75 16.50
CA ILE A 23 18.61 5.28 15.90
C ILE A 23 19.82 5.06 16.83
N TYR A 24 19.67 5.28 18.13
CA TYR A 24 20.75 5.05 19.10
C TYR A 24 21.16 3.57 19.13
N TYR A 25 20.20 2.65 19.27
CA TYR A 25 20.48 1.22 19.32
C TYR A 25 21.07 0.67 18.02
N SER A 26 20.81 1.29 16.87
CA SER A 26 21.41 0.86 15.60
C SER A 26 22.94 0.92 15.58
N PHE A 27 23.57 1.70 16.47
CA PHE A 27 25.03 1.81 16.63
C PHE A 27 25.62 0.88 17.71
N THR A 28 24.81 -0.03 18.26
CA THR A 28 25.19 -0.92 19.36
C THR A 28 25.16 -2.39 18.93
N ASP A 29 25.60 -3.28 19.80
CA ASP A 29 25.46 -4.72 19.66
C ASP A 29 24.28 -5.28 20.48
N TRP A 30 23.34 -4.42 20.89
CA TRP A 30 22.20 -4.79 21.75
C TRP A 30 21.35 -5.91 21.15
N THR A 31 21.15 -6.97 21.96
CA THR A 31 20.33 -8.13 21.56
C THR A 31 18.83 -7.95 21.80
N GLY A 32 18.43 -6.91 22.54
CA GLY A 32 17.04 -6.69 22.95
C GLY A 32 16.67 -7.27 24.30
N LEU A 33 17.50 -8.12 24.89
CA LEU A 33 17.22 -8.85 26.13
C LEU A 33 18.18 -8.47 27.27
N SER A 34 19.44 -8.20 26.95
CA SER A 34 20.45 -7.84 27.93
C SER A 34 20.43 -6.33 28.23
N PRO A 35 20.56 -5.91 29.50
CA PRO A 35 20.81 -4.52 29.84
C PRO A 35 22.23 -4.04 29.47
N GLU A 36 23.15 -4.98 29.27
CA GLU A 36 24.54 -4.69 28.88
C GLU A 36 24.68 -4.77 27.38
N PHE A 37 25.22 -3.72 26.77
CA PHE A 37 25.55 -3.66 25.34
C PHE A 37 26.68 -2.65 25.09
N GLY A 38 27.45 -2.90 24.05
CA GLY A 38 28.56 -2.06 23.62
C GLY A 38 28.20 -1.17 22.43
N MET A 39 28.91 -0.08 22.27
CA MET A 39 28.86 0.75 21.06
C MET A 39 29.78 0.15 20.00
N ILE A 40 29.24 -0.23 18.85
CA ILE A 40 29.99 -0.79 17.71
C ILE A 40 30.07 0.19 16.51
N GLY A 41 29.56 1.43 16.70
CA GLY A 41 29.54 2.43 15.66
C GLY A 41 28.76 1.98 14.40
N PHE A 42 29.35 2.07 13.24
CA PHE A 42 28.71 1.72 11.98
C PHE A 42 28.77 0.21 11.63
N GLY A 43 29.17 -0.66 12.56
CA GLY A 43 29.31 -2.09 12.30
C GLY A 43 28.04 -2.76 11.75
N ASN A 44 26.86 -2.43 12.31
CA ASN A 44 25.58 -2.93 11.80
C ASN A 44 25.26 -2.42 10.40
N TYR A 45 25.61 -1.18 10.08
CA TYR A 45 25.41 -0.61 8.75
C TYR A 45 26.31 -1.26 7.70
N SER A 46 27.60 -1.52 8.03
CA SER A 46 28.50 -2.27 7.16
C SER A 46 27.93 -3.68 6.89
N ARG A 47 27.54 -4.38 7.94
CA ARG A 47 26.90 -5.70 7.82
C ARG A 47 25.63 -5.66 6.94
N MET A 48 24.81 -4.63 7.08
CA MET A 48 23.57 -4.47 6.29
C MET A 48 23.87 -4.32 4.81
N LEU A 49 24.96 -3.63 4.44
CA LEU A 49 25.35 -3.46 3.04
C LEU A 49 25.82 -4.77 2.39
N ASP A 50 26.35 -5.71 3.19
CA ASP A 50 26.80 -7.03 2.75
C ASP A 50 25.68 -8.10 2.84
N ASP A 51 24.50 -7.73 3.34
CA ASP A 51 23.38 -8.65 3.56
C ASP A 51 22.48 -8.78 2.33
N GLU A 52 22.59 -9.90 1.62
CA GLU A 52 21.78 -10.19 0.42
C GLU A 52 20.27 -10.18 0.69
N ILE A 53 19.83 -10.64 1.89
CA ILE A 53 18.41 -10.67 2.25
C ILE A 53 17.90 -9.25 2.47
N PHE A 54 18.72 -8.36 3.04
CA PHE A 54 18.38 -6.94 3.14
C PHE A 54 18.10 -6.34 1.76
N TRP A 55 19.00 -6.53 0.79
CA TRP A 55 18.81 -6.00 -0.55
C TRP A 55 17.58 -6.58 -1.25
N LYS A 56 17.32 -7.87 -1.08
CA LYS A 56 16.13 -8.53 -1.61
C LYS A 56 14.86 -7.95 -0.98
N SER A 57 14.83 -7.77 0.33
CA SER A 57 13.70 -7.18 1.05
C SER A 57 13.47 -5.70 0.71
N LEU A 58 14.55 -4.95 0.47
CA LEU A 58 14.48 -3.58 -0.02
C LEU A 58 13.89 -3.51 -1.43
N GLN A 59 14.35 -4.37 -2.34
CA GLN A 59 13.82 -4.44 -3.71
C GLN A 59 12.32 -4.74 -3.73
N HIS A 60 11.85 -5.71 -2.95
CA HIS A 60 10.42 -6.04 -2.86
C HIS A 60 9.62 -4.88 -2.23
N SER A 61 10.15 -4.25 -1.17
CA SER A 61 9.51 -3.09 -0.55
C SER A 61 9.41 -1.91 -1.51
N LEU A 62 10.44 -1.63 -2.31
CA LEU A 62 10.38 -0.60 -3.35
C LEU A 62 9.40 -0.97 -4.47
N THR A 63 9.35 -2.24 -4.86
CA THR A 63 8.35 -2.74 -5.81
C THR A 63 6.94 -2.49 -5.28
N PHE A 64 6.68 -2.80 -4.01
CA PHE A 64 5.39 -2.51 -3.37
C PHE A 64 5.10 -1.01 -3.34
N ALA A 65 6.06 -0.19 -2.96
CA ALA A 65 5.90 1.26 -2.87
C ALA A 65 5.58 1.93 -4.22
N VAL A 66 5.98 1.32 -5.34
CA VAL A 66 5.71 1.84 -6.69
C VAL A 66 4.49 1.18 -7.31
N VAL A 67 4.44 -0.16 -7.33
CA VAL A 67 3.39 -0.91 -8.05
C VAL A 67 2.04 -0.81 -7.37
N LEU A 68 1.99 -0.93 -6.03
CA LEU A 68 0.72 -0.88 -5.31
C LEU A 68 0.00 0.47 -5.46
N PRO A 69 0.64 1.64 -5.25
CA PRO A 69 -0.01 2.92 -5.52
C PRO A 69 -0.43 3.06 -6.99
N LEU A 70 0.43 2.69 -7.93
CA LEU A 70 0.14 2.79 -9.36
C LEU A 70 -1.12 2.03 -9.75
N VAL A 71 -1.22 0.78 -9.34
CA VAL A 71 -2.34 -0.09 -9.69
C VAL A 71 -3.59 0.29 -8.89
N THR A 72 -3.48 0.46 -7.56
CA THR A 72 -4.62 0.75 -6.69
C THR A 72 -5.25 2.10 -7.01
N VAL A 73 -4.43 3.17 -7.09
CA VAL A 73 -4.93 4.51 -7.40
C VAL A 73 -5.46 4.58 -8.84
N GLY A 74 -4.79 3.92 -9.79
CA GLY A 74 -5.23 3.85 -11.18
C GLY A 74 -6.60 3.16 -11.33
N LEU A 75 -6.76 1.99 -10.72
CA LEU A 75 -8.05 1.26 -10.70
C LEU A 75 -9.13 2.06 -9.96
N ALA A 76 -8.79 2.64 -8.81
CA ALA A 76 -9.75 3.41 -8.02
C ALA A 76 -10.23 4.67 -8.75
N LEU A 77 -9.34 5.39 -9.44
CA LEU A 77 -9.72 6.52 -10.29
C LEU A 77 -10.64 6.09 -11.44
N PHE A 78 -10.31 4.97 -12.09
CA PHE A 78 -11.14 4.41 -13.15
C PHE A 78 -12.55 4.07 -12.64
N PHE A 79 -12.66 3.31 -11.55
CA PHE A 79 -13.97 2.95 -10.99
C PHE A 79 -14.73 4.15 -10.45
N ALA A 80 -14.06 5.07 -9.74
CA ALA A 80 -14.69 6.29 -9.24
C ALA A 80 -15.24 7.15 -10.39
N PHE A 81 -14.48 7.30 -11.47
CA PHE A 81 -14.92 8.03 -12.65
C PHE A 81 -16.13 7.34 -13.32
N MET A 82 -16.09 6.00 -13.50
CA MET A 82 -17.21 5.27 -14.05
C MET A 82 -18.49 5.44 -13.19
N LEU A 83 -18.36 5.38 -11.87
CA LEU A 83 -19.50 5.48 -10.95
C LEU A 83 -20.09 6.91 -10.91
N ASN A 84 -19.29 7.94 -11.01
CA ASN A 84 -19.75 9.34 -10.84
C ASN A 84 -20.05 10.06 -12.14
N VAL A 85 -19.37 9.72 -13.25
CA VAL A 85 -19.46 10.43 -14.54
C VAL A 85 -19.93 9.51 -15.68
N GLY A 86 -19.81 8.19 -15.48
CA GLY A 86 -20.03 7.15 -16.50
C GLY A 86 -21.49 6.83 -16.84
N GLY A 87 -22.48 7.38 -16.15
CA GLY A 87 -23.90 7.07 -16.34
C GLY A 87 -24.48 7.54 -17.68
N ARG A 88 -25.63 6.97 -18.06
CA ARG A 88 -26.39 7.42 -19.26
C ARG A 88 -26.82 8.87 -19.08
N ARG A 89 -26.61 9.70 -20.12
CA ARG A 89 -27.15 11.08 -20.17
C ARG A 89 -28.68 11.04 -19.96
N ARG A 90 -29.17 11.70 -18.92
CA ARG A 90 -30.60 11.99 -18.78
C ARG A 90 -30.89 13.33 -19.44
N LYS A 91 -32.06 13.47 -20.11
CA LYS A 91 -32.53 14.78 -20.61
C LYS A 91 -32.49 15.78 -19.45
N GLY A 92 -31.71 16.85 -19.59
CA GLY A 92 -31.58 17.94 -18.60
C GLY A 92 -30.51 17.74 -17.52
N ALA A 93 -29.70 16.68 -17.56
CA ALA A 93 -28.55 16.52 -16.64
C ALA A 93 -27.26 16.39 -17.44
N ALA A 94 -26.35 17.32 -17.25
CA ALA A 94 -25.05 17.37 -17.93
C ALA A 94 -24.21 16.12 -17.64
N ILE A 95 -24.28 15.61 -16.41
CA ILE A 95 -23.56 14.42 -15.95
C ILE A 95 -24.48 13.60 -15.05
N ALA A 96 -24.56 12.32 -15.30
CA ALA A 96 -25.21 11.36 -14.42
C ALA A 96 -24.25 10.25 -14.07
N GLY A 97 -24.10 9.98 -12.77
CA GLY A 97 -23.45 8.77 -12.28
C GLY A 97 -24.28 7.52 -12.64
N VAL A 98 -23.67 6.37 -12.51
CA VAL A 98 -24.36 5.08 -12.69
C VAL A 98 -25.49 4.95 -11.67
N ARG A 99 -26.66 4.48 -12.10
CA ARG A 99 -27.80 4.22 -11.18
C ARG A 99 -27.38 3.16 -10.14
N GLY A 100 -27.55 3.48 -8.87
CA GLY A 100 -27.11 2.59 -7.79
C GLY A 100 -25.63 2.72 -7.44
N SER A 101 -24.95 3.83 -7.82
CA SER A 101 -23.53 4.07 -7.51
C SER A 101 -23.20 3.89 -6.02
N SER A 102 -24.11 4.24 -5.12
CA SER A 102 -23.93 4.04 -3.68
C SER A 102 -23.79 2.57 -3.30
N PHE A 103 -24.59 1.67 -3.92
CA PHE A 103 -24.47 0.23 -3.70
C PHE A 103 -23.09 -0.30 -4.15
N TYR A 104 -22.64 0.08 -5.34
CA TYR A 104 -21.31 -0.32 -5.83
C TYR A 104 -20.19 0.19 -4.92
N LYS A 105 -20.29 1.42 -4.41
CA LYS A 105 -19.30 1.95 -3.45
C LYS A 105 -19.25 1.11 -2.18
N ILE A 106 -20.38 0.64 -1.65
CA ILE A 106 -20.43 -0.25 -0.49
C ILE A 106 -19.76 -1.60 -0.81
N VAL A 107 -20.04 -2.19 -1.96
CA VAL A 107 -19.46 -3.47 -2.38
C VAL A 107 -17.93 -3.34 -2.54
N TYR A 108 -17.44 -2.28 -3.17
CA TYR A 108 -15.99 -2.05 -3.30
C TYR A 108 -15.32 -1.78 -1.96
N PHE A 109 -16.00 -1.08 -1.05
CA PHE A 109 -15.45 -0.74 0.27
C PHE A 109 -15.46 -1.91 1.25
N PHE A 110 -16.30 -2.91 1.02
CA PHE A 110 -16.48 -4.04 1.95
C PHE A 110 -15.17 -4.76 2.33
N PRO A 111 -14.22 -5.06 1.40
CA PRO A 111 -12.96 -5.70 1.75
C PRO A 111 -12.13 -4.91 2.78
N GLN A 112 -12.17 -3.60 2.72
CA GLN A 112 -11.43 -2.71 3.63
C GLN A 112 -11.94 -2.76 5.08
N VAL A 113 -13.17 -3.20 5.30
CA VAL A 113 -13.75 -3.34 6.65
C VAL A 113 -13.19 -4.58 7.37
N LEU A 114 -12.73 -5.56 6.61
CA LEU A 114 -12.14 -6.78 7.16
C LEU A 114 -10.72 -6.49 7.69
N SER A 115 -10.35 -7.12 8.80
CA SER A 115 -8.95 -7.09 9.24
C SER A 115 -8.05 -7.68 8.15
N ILE A 116 -6.95 -7.00 7.86
CA ILE A 116 -5.97 -7.45 6.86
C ILE A 116 -5.45 -8.86 7.14
N ALA A 117 -5.34 -9.24 8.42
CA ALA A 117 -4.94 -10.59 8.81
C ALA A 117 -5.97 -11.65 8.41
N ILE A 118 -7.28 -11.34 8.53
CA ILE A 118 -8.36 -12.23 8.08
C ILE A 118 -8.34 -12.34 6.56
N VAL A 119 -8.17 -11.23 5.86
CA VAL A 119 -8.05 -11.21 4.39
C VAL A 119 -6.86 -12.08 3.94
N ALA A 120 -5.69 -11.90 4.55
CA ALA A 120 -4.50 -12.68 4.23
C ALA A 120 -4.73 -14.19 4.43
N LEU A 121 -5.37 -14.58 5.53
CA LEU A 121 -5.69 -15.98 5.82
C LEU A 121 -6.69 -16.56 4.81
N LEU A 122 -7.74 -15.82 4.47
CA LEU A 122 -8.73 -16.26 3.46
C LEU A 122 -8.07 -16.48 2.10
N PHE A 123 -7.17 -15.58 1.68
CA PHE A 123 -6.45 -15.72 0.43
C PHE A 123 -5.38 -16.80 0.48
N GLN A 124 -4.73 -17.03 1.63
CA GLN A 124 -3.85 -18.18 1.80
C GLN A 124 -4.60 -19.50 1.52
N PHE A 125 -5.82 -19.65 2.03
CA PHE A 125 -6.66 -20.81 1.69
C PHE A 125 -7.13 -20.81 0.23
N ALA A 126 -7.51 -19.65 -0.32
CA ALA A 126 -7.96 -19.55 -1.72
C ALA A 126 -6.86 -19.91 -2.72
N TYR A 127 -5.61 -19.59 -2.41
CA TYR A 127 -4.42 -19.91 -3.22
C TYR A 127 -3.85 -21.31 -2.97
N ASN A 128 -4.44 -22.12 -2.07
CA ASN A 128 -3.94 -23.47 -1.82
C ASN A 128 -3.97 -24.31 -3.12
N PRO A 129 -2.83 -24.92 -3.54
CA PRO A 129 -2.75 -25.60 -4.84
C PRO A 129 -3.70 -26.80 -4.94
N ASN A 130 -3.96 -27.51 -3.83
CA ASN A 130 -4.72 -28.76 -3.84
C ASN A 130 -6.23 -28.55 -3.64
N SER A 131 -6.61 -27.64 -2.74
CA SER A 131 -8.00 -27.46 -2.29
C SER A 131 -8.51 -26.03 -2.40
N GLY A 132 -7.69 -25.10 -2.94
CA GLY A 132 -8.01 -23.68 -3.02
C GLY A 132 -9.10 -23.37 -4.02
N ALA A 133 -9.88 -22.33 -3.73
CA ALA A 133 -10.98 -21.90 -4.56
C ALA A 133 -10.51 -21.48 -5.98
N ILE A 134 -9.33 -20.89 -6.10
CA ILE A 134 -8.83 -20.39 -7.39
C ILE A 134 -8.55 -21.55 -8.34
N ASN A 135 -7.80 -22.58 -7.90
CA ASN A 135 -7.55 -23.75 -8.73
C ASN A 135 -8.84 -24.56 -9.00
N SER A 136 -9.78 -24.59 -8.04
CA SER A 136 -11.10 -25.22 -8.25
C SER A 136 -11.92 -24.53 -9.34
N VAL A 137 -11.87 -23.19 -9.41
CA VAL A 137 -12.53 -22.43 -10.50
C VAL A 137 -11.84 -22.67 -11.83
N LEU A 138 -10.50 -22.65 -11.88
CA LEU A 138 -9.73 -22.95 -13.12
C LEU A 138 -10.08 -24.33 -13.67
N LYS A 139 -10.16 -25.33 -12.81
CA LYS A 139 -10.61 -26.68 -13.14
C LYS A 139 -12.05 -26.70 -13.68
N GLY A 140 -12.94 -25.97 -13.03
CA GLY A 140 -14.36 -25.88 -13.42
C GLY A 140 -14.59 -25.25 -14.81
N VAL A 141 -13.66 -24.42 -15.29
CA VAL A 141 -13.70 -23.81 -16.63
C VAL A 141 -12.86 -24.57 -17.67
N GLY A 142 -12.34 -25.77 -17.33
CA GLY A 142 -11.59 -26.62 -18.25
C GLY A 142 -10.10 -26.31 -18.38
N LEU A 143 -9.53 -25.53 -17.45
CA LEU A 143 -8.11 -25.21 -17.40
C LEU A 143 -7.36 -26.13 -16.43
N ASP A 144 -7.61 -27.44 -16.49
CA ASP A 144 -7.04 -28.46 -15.61
C ASP A 144 -5.51 -28.52 -15.65
N SER A 145 -4.90 -28.12 -16.76
CA SER A 145 -3.43 -28.09 -16.93
C SER A 145 -2.78 -26.89 -16.28
N VAL A 146 -3.55 -25.87 -15.87
CA VAL A 146 -3.04 -24.63 -15.27
C VAL A 146 -3.40 -24.62 -13.78
N GLN A 147 -2.62 -25.32 -12.98
CA GLN A 147 -2.76 -25.37 -11.53
C GLN A 147 -1.42 -25.02 -10.85
N PRO A 148 -1.00 -23.75 -10.91
CA PRO A 148 0.25 -23.35 -10.30
C PRO A 148 0.17 -23.42 -8.77
N ASP A 149 1.33 -23.60 -8.15
CA ASP A 149 1.48 -23.34 -6.72
C ASP A 149 1.68 -21.85 -6.50
N TRP A 150 0.56 -21.13 -6.40
CA TRP A 150 0.50 -19.66 -6.36
C TRP A 150 1.44 -19.01 -5.36
N LEU A 151 1.59 -19.61 -4.19
CA LEU A 151 2.40 -19.07 -3.09
C LEU A 151 3.70 -19.85 -2.86
N GLY A 152 3.83 -21.03 -3.46
CA GLY A 152 5.04 -21.85 -3.43
C GLY A 152 5.98 -21.60 -4.61
N ASP A 153 5.50 -20.94 -5.66
CA ASP A 153 6.33 -20.52 -6.79
C ASP A 153 6.95 -19.16 -6.51
N PRO A 154 8.30 -19.03 -6.49
CA PRO A 154 8.99 -17.76 -6.24
C PRO A 154 8.61 -16.61 -7.17
N ASP A 155 8.28 -16.91 -8.44
CA ASP A 155 7.95 -15.90 -9.44
C ASP A 155 6.50 -15.39 -9.31
N LEU A 156 5.61 -16.21 -8.76
CA LEU A 156 4.19 -15.89 -8.61
C LEU A 156 3.83 -15.31 -7.24
N ALA A 157 4.50 -15.76 -6.18
CA ALA A 157 4.12 -15.47 -4.82
C ALA A 157 4.02 -13.96 -4.52
N LEU A 158 4.99 -13.16 -4.99
CA LEU A 158 4.99 -11.71 -4.79
C LEU A 158 3.81 -11.03 -5.49
N ILE A 159 3.47 -11.48 -6.71
CA ILE A 159 2.34 -10.95 -7.49
C ILE A 159 1.03 -11.30 -6.78
N CYS A 160 0.88 -12.52 -6.28
CA CYS A 160 -0.31 -12.95 -5.54
C CYS A 160 -0.53 -12.09 -4.29
N VAL A 161 0.51 -11.79 -3.54
CA VAL A 161 0.46 -10.87 -2.38
C VAL A 161 0.02 -9.47 -2.81
N MET A 162 0.60 -8.92 -3.89
CA MET A 162 0.22 -7.61 -4.40
C MET A 162 -1.25 -7.55 -4.85
N VAL A 163 -1.76 -8.59 -5.50
CA VAL A 163 -3.17 -8.67 -5.91
C VAL A 163 -4.11 -8.60 -4.70
N VAL A 164 -3.77 -9.27 -3.60
CA VAL A 164 -4.57 -9.23 -2.36
C VAL A 164 -4.55 -7.84 -1.74
N LEU A 165 -3.38 -7.19 -1.68
CA LEU A 165 -3.26 -5.83 -1.16
C LEU A 165 -4.06 -4.82 -2.01
N VAL A 166 -4.00 -4.92 -3.33
CA VAL A 166 -4.80 -4.08 -4.24
C VAL A 166 -6.30 -4.32 -4.00
N TRP A 167 -6.72 -5.59 -3.99
CA TRP A 167 -8.14 -5.94 -3.80
C TRP A 167 -8.70 -5.44 -2.47
N SER A 168 -7.93 -5.56 -1.39
CA SER A 168 -8.37 -5.12 -0.06
C SER A 168 -8.47 -3.60 0.08
N THR A 169 -7.65 -2.83 -0.64
CA THR A 169 -7.51 -1.38 -0.45
C THR A 169 -8.18 -0.53 -1.52
N VAL A 170 -8.39 -1.06 -2.74
CA VAL A 170 -8.92 -0.29 -3.89
C VAL A 170 -10.24 0.40 -3.58
N GLY A 171 -11.12 -0.24 -2.79
CA GLY A 171 -12.43 0.30 -2.46
C GLY A 171 -12.38 1.58 -1.63
N PHE A 172 -11.43 1.69 -0.70
CA PHE A 172 -11.19 2.91 0.06
C PHE A 172 -10.90 4.09 -0.89
N PHE A 173 -9.99 3.89 -1.84
CA PHE A 173 -9.63 4.92 -2.80
C PHE A 173 -10.76 5.24 -3.79
N VAL A 174 -11.62 4.27 -4.14
CA VAL A 174 -12.83 4.51 -4.94
C VAL A 174 -13.75 5.49 -4.21
N VAL A 175 -13.96 5.30 -2.92
CA VAL A 175 -14.80 6.22 -2.12
C VAL A 175 -14.13 7.58 -1.98
N LEU A 176 -12.83 7.62 -1.68
CA LEU A 176 -12.04 8.85 -1.55
C LEU A 176 -12.12 9.71 -2.82
N PHE A 177 -11.82 9.10 -3.99
CA PHE A 177 -11.88 9.82 -5.26
C PHE A 177 -13.30 10.19 -5.68
N SER A 178 -14.30 9.35 -5.33
CA SER A 178 -15.69 9.69 -5.56
C SER A 178 -16.12 10.92 -4.78
N ALA A 179 -15.66 11.07 -3.52
CA ALA A 179 -15.92 12.25 -2.71
C ALA A 179 -15.22 13.49 -3.30
N GLY A 180 -13.97 13.37 -3.73
CA GLY A 180 -13.26 14.42 -4.40
C GLY A 180 -13.91 14.83 -5.74
N MET A 181 -14.41 13.87 -6.54
CA MET A 181 -15.16 14.19 -7.76
C MET A 181 -16.48 14.91 -7.49
N ALA A 182 -17.12 14.61 -6.37
CA ALA A 182 -18.39 15.26 -5.98
C ALA A 182 -18.19 16.72 -5.55
N SER A 183 -16.99 17.14 -5.16
CA SER A 183 -16.68 18.53 -4.80
C SER A 183 -16.39 19.42 -6.03
N ILE A 184 -16.15 18.84 -7.20
CA ILE A 184 -15.92 19.60 -8.45
C ILE A 184 -17.23 20.25 -8.89
N PRO A 185 -17.30 21.59 -9.07
CA PRO A 185 -18.49 22.28 -9.56
C PRO A 185 -18.96 21.71 -10.91
N ARG A 186 -20.27 21.57 -11.05
CA ARG A 186 -20.89 20.99 -12.27
C ARG A 186 -20.65 21.81 -13.51
N ASP A 187 -20.48 23.11 -13.36
CA ASP A 187 -20.26 24.06 -14.45
C ASP A 187 -19.05 23.69 -15.31
N PHE A 188 -17.97 23.15 -14.72
CA PHE A 188 -16.82 22.67 -15.49
C PHE A 188 -17.16 21.52 -16.42
N TYR A 189 -18.04 20.66 -16.00
CA TYR A 189 -18.49 19.53 -16.80
C TYR A 189 -19.51 19.95 -17.87
N GLU A 190 -20.36 20.92 -17.54
CA GLU A 190 -21.35 21.48 -18.49
C GLU A 190 -20.66 22.26 -19.62
N ALA A 191 -19.69 23.09 -19.30
CA ALA A 191 -18.84 23.75 -20.26
C ALA A 191 -18.14 22.79 -21.22
N ALA A 192 -17.50 21.73 -20.63
CA ALA A 192 -16.86 20.70 -21.45
C ALA A 192 -17.82 19.98 -22.41
N LEU A 193 -19.07 19.79 -22.01
CA LEU A 193 -20.08 19.19 -22.87
C LEU A 193 -20.49 20.10 -24.01
N LEU A 194 -20.59 21.41 -23.76
CA LEU A 194 -20.89 22.41 -24.80
C LEU A 194 -19.76 22.48 -25.83
N ASP A 195 -18.51 22.31 -25.35
CA ASP A 195 -17.32 22.25 -26.21
C ASP A 195 -17.17 20.89 -26.94
N GLY A 196 -18.11 19.96 -26.77
CA GLY A 196 -18.09 18.64 -27.42
C GLY A 196 -17.11 17.66 -26.86
N ALA A 197 -16.57 17.88 -25.64
CA ALA A 197 -15.64 16.96 -25.00
C ALA A 197 -16.25 15.58 -24.76
N ASN A 198 -15.52 14.54 -25.12
CA ASN A 198 -15.88 13.17 -24.79
C ASN A 198 -15.46 12.83 -23.33
N ARG A 199 -15.90 11.66 -22.81
CA ARG A 199 -15.62 11.24 -21.42
C ARG A 199 -14.12 11.13 -21.12
N PHE A 200 -13.34 10.65 -22.07
CA PHE A 200 -11.90 10.49 -21.90
C PHE A 200 -11.22 11.87 -21.79
N THR A 201 -11.58 12.80 -22.67
CA THR A 201 -11.12 14.21 -22.63
C THR A 201 -11.52 14.87 -21.30
N THR A 202 -12.77 14.70 -20.87
CA THR A 202 -13.27 15.23 -19.59
C THR A 202 -12.49 14.66 -18.41
N PHE A 203 -12.18 13.36 -18.41
CA PHE A 203 -11.37 12.75 -17.33
C PHE A 203 -9.96 13.35 -17.27
N PHE A 204 -9.22 13.31 -18.37
CA PHE A 204 -7.81 13.70 -18.35
C PHE A 204 -7.58 15.21 -18.32
N ARG A 205 -8.48 16.03 -18.88
CA ARG A 205 -8.31 17.48 -18.94
C ARG A 205 -9.03 18.26 -17.85
N ILE A 206 -10.03 17.67 -17.19
CA ILE A 206 -10.82 18.35 -16.17
C ILE A 206 -10.75 17.58 -14.84
N THR A 207 -11.26 16.35 -14.80
CA THR A 207 -11.41 15.61 -13.54
C THR A 207 -10.08 15.33 -12.87
N LEU A 208 -9.12 14.76 -13.58
CA LEU A 208 -7.82 14.38 -13.04
C LEU A 208 -6.98 15.59 -12.58
N PRO A 209 -6.88 16.70 -13.33
CA PRO A 209 -6.18 17.89 -12.85
C PRO A 209 -6.81 18.52 -11.60
N LEU A 210 -8.15 18.58 -11.51
CA LEU A 210 -8.87 19.14 -10.37
C LEU A 210 -8.84 18.23 -9.14
N LEU A 211 -8.60 16.92 -9.33
CA LEU A 211 -8.43 15.94 -8.25
C LEU A 211 -6.97 15.74 -7.85
N TRP A 212 -6.02 16.45 -8.43
CA TRP A 212 -4.60 16.12 -8.31
C TRP A 212 -4.11 16.05 -6.86
N ASP A 213 -4.52 16.97 -6.00
CA ASP A 213 -4.16 16.98 -4.58
C ASP A 213 -4.67 15.72 -3.85
N THR A 214 -5.89 15.29 -4.18
CA THR A 214 -6.47 14.06 -3.62
C THR A 214 -5.74 12.82 -4.16
N VAL A 215 -5.37 12.81 -5.43
CA VAL A 215 -4.59 11.72 -6.06
C VAL A 215 -3.22 11.63 -5.43
N GLN A 216 -2.52 12.75 -5.27
CA GLN A 216 -1.21 12.80 -4.61
C GLN A 216 -1.29 12.28 -3.17
N SER A 217 -2.29 12.73 -2.42
CA SER A 217 -2.54 12.24 -1.05
C SER A 217 -2.78 10.73 -1.03
N GLY A 218 -3.55 10.22 -2.00
CA GLY A 218 -3.80 8.79 -2.18
C GLY A 218 -2.51 8.01 -2.48
N TRP A 219 -1.62 8.54 -3.30
CA TRP A 219 -0.32 7.93 -3.60
C TRP A 219 0.56 7.83 -2.36
N ILE A 220 0.68 8.93 -1.59
CA ILE A 220 1.47 8.94 -0.35
C ILE A 220 0.89 7.94 0.65
N TYR A 221 -0.43 7.97 0.86
CA TYR A 221 -1.09 7.07 1.80
C TYR A 221 -0.91 5.60 1.42
N MET A 222 -1.15 5.23 0.15
CA MET A 222 -0.92 3.85 -0.31
C MET A 222 0.54 3.42 -0.22
N GLY A 223 1.48 4.33 -0.49
CA GLY A 223 2.91 4.04 -0.33
C GLY A 223 3.31 3.79 1.13
N ILE A 224 2.73 4.53 2.08
CA ILE A 224 2.94 4.29 3.52
C ILE A 224 2.37 2.92 3.92
N LEU A 225 1.17 2.55 3.45
CA LEU A 225 0.60 1.22 3.68
C LEU A 225 1.48 0.11 3.10
N ALA A 226 2.00 0.33 1.89
CA ALA A 226 2.86 -0.62 1.18
C ALA A 226 4.21 -0.87 1.90
N LEU A 227 4.73 0.13 2.61
CA LEU A 227 5.98 0.05 3.38
C LEU A 227 5.75 -0.25 4.88
N GLY A 228 4.50 -0.42 5.30
CA GLY A 228 4.09 -0.50 6.70
C GLY A 228 3.55 -1.86 7.14
N ALA A 229 2.64 -1.78 8.11
CA ALA A 229 2.07 -2.95 8.79
C ALA A 229 1.23 -3.86 7.88
N GLU A 230 0.56 -3.31 6.87
CA GLU A 230 -0.28 -4.10 5.96
C GLU A 230 0.56 -5.05 5.11
N SER A 231 1.65 -4.58 4.52
CA SER A 231 2.56 -5.43 3.75
C SER A 231 3.21 -6.49 4.63
N PHE A 232 3.62 -6.13 5.86
CA PHE A 232 4.10 -7.08 6.86
C PHE A 232 3.07 -8.18 7.12
N ALA A 233 1.83 -7.81 7.46
CA ALA A 233 0.80 -8.77 7.86
C ALA A 233 0.44 -9.73 6.71
N VAL A 234 0.25 -9.21 5.50
CA VAL A 234 -0.12 -10.03 4.34
C VAL A 234 1.00 -10.99 3.98
N VAL A 235 2.25 -10.52 3.89
CA VAL A 235 3.40 -11.37 3.57
C VAL A 235 3.61 -12.41 4.66
N GLN A 236 3.58 -12.02 5.94
CA GLN A 236 3.79 -12.92 7.08
C GLN A 236 2.75 -14.04 7.12
N ILE A 237 1.49 -13.76 6.80
CA ILE A 237 0.40 -14.73 6.90
C ILE A 237 0.28 -15.57 5.63
N MET A 238 0.33 -14.95 4.45
CA MET A 238 0.11 -15.68 3.19
C MET A 238 1.29 -16.56 2.79
N THR A 239 2.51 -16.10 3.03
CA THR A 239 3.72 -16.76 2.54
C THR A 239 4.55 -17.36 3.67
N VAL A 240 3.86 -18.15 4.51
CA VAL A 240 4.48 -18.90 5.61
C VAL A 240 5.37 -19.99 5.03
N GLY A 241 6.67 -19.86 5.23
CA GLY A 241 7.66 -20.89 4.93
C GLY A 241 8.61 -21.08 6.12
N PRO A 242 9.54 -22.03 6.07
CA PRO A 242 10.51 -22.25 7.14
C PRO A 242 11.30 -21.00 7.51
N SER A 243 11.57 -20.15 6.49
CA SER A 243 12.30 -18.90 6.66
C SER A 243 11.36 -17.68 6.82
N GLY A 244 10.07 -17.80 6.47
CA GLY A 244 9.14 -16.66 6.33
C GLY A 244 9.45 -15.82 5.10
N GLY A 245 8.44 -15.17 4.53
CA GLY A 245 8.64 -14.35 3.32
C GLY A 245 8.73 -15.14 2.03
N GLY A 246 8.02 -16.28 1.95
CA GLY A 246 7.90 -17.14 0.77
C GLY A 246 9.09 -18.07 0.53
N PRO A 247 9.01 -18.88 -0.54
CA PRO A 247 10.12 -19.72 -0.95
C PRO A 247 11.31 -18.83 -1.32
N ASP A 248 12.51 -19.17 -0.85
CA ASP A 248 13.76 -18.44 -1.12
C ASP A 248 13.69 -16.92 -0.85
N TYR A 249 12.91 -16.51 0.14
CA TYR A 249 12.65 -15.09 0.46
C TYR A 249 12.03 -14.30 -0.71
N SER A 250 11.29 -14.96 -1.60
CA SER A 250 10.72 -14.34 -2.81
C SER A 250 9.66 -13.25 -2.52
N THR A 251 9.14 -13.21 -1.30
CA THR A 251 8.14 -12.20 -0.88
C THR A 251 8.59 -11.38 0.31
N ILE A 252 9.82 -11.58 0.80
CA ILE A 252 10.30 -10.84 1.98
C ILE A 252 10.30 -9.34 1.73
N VAL A 253 9.77 -8.59 2.68
CA VAL A 253 9.75 -7.11 2.68
C VAL A 253 10.46 -6.58 3.92
N LEU A 254 10.95 -5.33 3.88
CA LEU A 254 11.69 -4.74 4.99
C LEU A 254 10.97 -4.83 6.35
N PRO A 255 9.66 -4.54 6.49
CA PRO A 255 8.98 -4.67 7.78
C PRO A 255 9.01 -6.10 8.33
N LEU A 256 8.90 -7.11 7.46
CA LEU A 256 8.99 -8.50 7.86
C LEU A 256 10.42 -8.87 8.27
N TYR A 257 11.41 -8.38 7.55
CA TYR A 257 12.81 -8.63 7.86
C TYR A 257 13.22 -8.01 9.19
N VAL A 258 12.78 -6.77 9.49
CA VAL A 258 12.92 -6.15 10.81
C VAL A 258 12.35 -7.05 11.91
N TYR A 259 11.13 -7.53 11.71
CA TYR A 259 10.47 -8.42 12.69
C TYR A 259 11.26 -9.71 12.92
N GLN A 260 11.72 -10.37 11.85
CA GLN A 260 12.50 -11.61 11.95
C GLN A 260 13.81 -11.38 12.71
N LYS A 261 14.56 -10.33 12.39
CA LYS A 261 15.81 -10.01 13.06
C LYS A 261 15.63 -9.65 14.53
N ALA A 262 14.58 -8.88 14.85
CA ALA A 262 14.32 -8.47 16.23
C ALA A 262 13.84 -9.62 17.11
N PHE A 263 12.80 -10.34 16.67
CA PHE A 263 12.04 -11.23 17.55
C PHE A 263 12.34 -12.72 17.34
N ARG A 264 12.78 -13.11 16.15
CA ARG A 264 13.13 -14.49 15.86
C ARG A 264 14.61 -14.77 16.06
N ASP A 265 15.46 -13.85 15.56
CA ASP A 265 16.90 -14.03 15.57
C ASP A 265 17.58 -13.39 16.80
N GLY A 266 16.85 -12.61 17.62
CA GLY A 266 17.35 -11.93 18.81
C GLY A 266 18.43 -10.87 18.49
N GLN A 267 18.38 -10.25 17.32
CA GLN A 267 19.37 -9.26 16.85
C GLN A 267 18.72 -7.86 16.81
N ALA A 268 18.29 -7.37 17.98
CA ALA A 268 17.51 -6.13 18.05
C ALA A 268 18.23 -4.91 17.48
N ALA A 269 19.52 -4.73 17.75
CA ALA A 269 20.29 -3.61 17.22
C ALA A 269 20.42 -3.66 15.69
N TYR A 270 20.61 -4.85 15.12
CA TYR A 270 20.62 -5.01 13.68
C TYR A 270 19.22 -4.76 13.08
N ALA A 271 18.16 -5.22 13.73
CA ALA A 271 16.79 -4.94 13.33
C ALA A 271 16.47 -3.44 13.35
N THR A 272 16.93 -2.69 14.37
CA THR A 272 16.78 -1.22 14.41
C THR A 272 17.54 -0.53 13.28
N THR A 273 18.71 -1.07 12.87
CA THR A 273 19.45 -0.56 11.70
C THR A 273 18.64 -0.69 10.42
N ILE A 274 18.02 -1.86 10.18
CA ILE A 274 17.12 -2.07 9.04
C ILE A 274 15.88 -1.17 9.16
N GLY A 275 15.35 -0.96 10.37
CA GLY A 275 14.25 -0.03 10.65
C GLY A 275 14.58 1.42 10.31
N VAL A 276 15.81 1.87 10.60
CA VAL A 276 16.31 3.20 10.18
C VAL A 276 16.39 3.30 8.66
N ALA A 277 16.88 2.26 7.98
CA ALA A 277 16.86 2.21 6.52
C ALA A 277 15.43 2.29 5.94
N LEU A 278 14.48 1.56 6.51
CA LEU A 278 13.07 1.62 6.13
C LEU A 278 12.47 3.02 6.34
N LEU A 279 12.79 3.68 7.45
CA LEU A 279 12.39 5.07 7.70
C LEU A 279 12.91 6.01 6.60
N LEU A 280 14.20 5.90 6.25
CA LEU A 280 14.80 6.72 5.19
C LEU A 280 14.15 6.47 3.83
N VAL A 281 13.87 5.20 3.50
CA VAL A 281 13.16 4.81 2.27
C VAL A 281 11.77 5.43 2.23
N THR A 282 11.01 5.34 3.34
CA THR A 282 9.65 5.89 3.43
C THR A 282 9.65 7.42 3.31
N LEU A 283 10.58 8.10 3.97
CA LEU A 283 10.74 9.56 3.85
C LEU A 283 11.16 9.98 2.44
N ALA A 284 12.09 9.25 1.82
CA ALA A 284 12.51 9.50 0.45
C ALA A 284 11.34 9.31 -0.54
N PHE A 285 10.57 8.23 -0.38
CA PHE A 285 9.37 7.98 -1.18
C PHE A 285 8.37 9.14 -1.06
N ALA A 286 8.02 9.54 0.18
CA ALA A 286 7.09 10.63 0.42
C ALA A 286 7.61 11.96 -0.15
N ALA A 287 8.90 12.26 0.01
CA ALA A 287 9.53 13.46 -0.54
C ALA A 287 9.50 13.47 -2.08
N VAL A 288 9.77 12.34 -2.73
CA VAL A 288 9.69 12.21 -4.20
C VAL A 288 8.27 12.44 -4.68
N VAL A 289 7.27 11.79 -4.07
CA VAL A 289 5.87 11.97 -4.46
C VAL A 289 5.41 13.41 -4.26
N MET A 290 5.77 14.04 -3.13
CA MET A 290 5.46 15.46 -2.89
C MET A 290 6.13 16.39 -3.88
N LYS A 291 7.38 16.12 -4.27
CA LYS A 291 8.12 16.93 -5.25
C LYS A 291 7.53 16.80 -6.65
N LEU A 292 7.22 15.58 -7.08
CA LEU A 292 6.61 15.31 -8.39
C LEU A 292 5.16 15.81 -8.49
N GLY A 293 4.46 15.81 -7.36
CA GLY A 293 3.06 16.25 -7.28
C GLY A 293 2.86 17.76 -7.15
N ARG A 294 3.94 18.55 -6.97
CA ARG A 294 3.83 20.02 -6.86
C ARG A 294 3.26 20.61 -8.14
N ARG A 295 2.02 21.11 -8.05
CA ARG A 295 1.36 21.93 -9.08
C ARG A 295 0.80 23.18 -8.41
N GLU A 296 0.55 24.22 -9.18
CA GLU A 296 -0.21 25.37 -8.69
C GLU A 296 -1.60 24.89 -8.27
N ARG A 297 -2.01 25.26 -7.05
CA ARG A 297 -3.34 24.91 -6.54
C ARG A 297 -4.37 25.64 -7.37
N LEU A 298 -5.25 24.90 -7.99
CA LEU A 298 -6.45 25.45 -8.63
C LEU A 298 -7.49 25.64 -7.52
N GLU A 299 -7.60 26.86 -7.00
CA GLU A 299 -8.69 27.23 -6.07
C GLU A 299 -9.92 27.59 -6.89
N PHE A 300 -11.07 26.98 -6.62
CA PHE A 300 -12.35 27.20 -7.29
C PHE A 300 -13.51 27.27 -6.29
#